data_efc9e4b40a93a6d0ba07bdb57e2b6da7
#
_entry.id   efc9e4b40a93a6d0ba07bdb57e2b6da7
#
_cell.length_a   1.000
_cell.length_b   1.000
_cell.length_c   1.000
_cell.angle_alpha   90.00
_cell.angle_beta   90.00
_cell.angle_gamma   90.00
#
_symmetry.space_group_name_H-M   'P 1'
#
loop_
_entity.id
_entity.type
_entity.pdbx_description
1 polymer ?
#
loop_
_entity_poly.entity_id
_entity_poly.type
_entity_poly.pdbx_seq_one_letter_code
_entity_poly.pdbx_strand_id
1 'polypeptide(L)'
;MKQTLSPEITKPQYVVTTDITFAQVDSWYGHCRRDLKMDLIYPEDSTGKVYPCIVWICGGGWLRLDKSAHLAYLSRLAERGFAVASVEYRTSNEGVYPMQLQDVKAAIRYLRAHAERFRIDTDRVGVMGESAGGYLTCMAALDNDPANDVGDYLDQSSQVQAACPWYPPTNVSSFPYDDVVKAAMSPESQLLGYNVMTNKEDAVKQSPVSRVTPAAPPFLIIHGTQDRTVPFTQSEELYDVLEKAGCDVTLLALDGADHADLMFFQDETWESIVPVSYTHLTLPT
;
A
#
# COMPACT_ATOMS: atom_id res chain seq x y z
N MET A 1 -34.65 10.36 34.28
CA MET A 1 -35.39 9.45 33.38
C MET A 1 -34.58 8.17 33.26
N LYS A 2 -35.18 6.99 33.44
CA LYS A 2 -34.51 5.69 33.16
C LYS A 2 -35.04 5.19 31.81
N GLN A 3 -34.15 4.76 30.92
CA GLN A 3 -34.50 4.20 29.64
C GLN A 3 -33.81 2.85 29.49
N THR A 4 -34.53 1.84 29.00
CA THR A 4 -33.99 0.51 28.67
C THR A 4 -34.05 0.34 27.15
N LEU A 5 -32.96 -0.11 26.56
CA LEU A 5 -32.85 -0.41 25.13
C LEU A 5 -32.51 -1.90 24.96
N SER A 6 -33.04 -2.49 23.91
CA SER A 6 -32.76 -3.87 23.50
C SER A 6 -32.35 -3.87 22.01
N PRO A 7 -31.14 -3.38 21.68
CA PRO A 7 -30.70 -3.29 20.30
C PRO A 7 -30.47 -4.67 19.71
N GLU A 8 -30.80 -4.80 18.43
CA GLU A 8 -30.42 -5.96 17.65
C GLU A 8 -28.92 -5.90 17.29
N ILE A 9 -28.23 -7.04 17.40
CA ILE A 9 -26.82 -7.14 17.05
C ILE A 9 -26.71 -7.34 15.53
N THR A 10 -26.35 -6.27 14.80
CA THR A 10 -26.27 -6.27 13.34
C THR A 10 -24.82 -6.10 12.84
N LYS A 11 -23.88 -5.73 13.70
CA LYS A 11 -22.47 -5.49 13.37
C LYS A 11 -21.53 -6.19 14.35
N PRO A 12 -20.35 -6.63 13.91
CA PRO A 12 -19.31 -7.11 14.83
C PRO A 12 -18.75 -5.96 15.67
N GLN A 13 -17.99 -6.30 16.69
CA GLN A 13 -17.10 -5.35 17.36
C GLN A 13 -15.88 -5.11 16.44
N TYR A 14 -15.41 -3.88 16.36
CA TYR A 14 -14.14 -3.56 15.67
C TYR A 14 -13.05 -3.36 16.73
N VAL A 15 -11.96 -4.08 16.57
CA VAL A 15 -10.80 -4.04 17.47
C VAL A 15 -9.64 -3.38 16.77
N VAL A 16 -8.98 -2.45 17.44
CA VAL A 16 -7.70 -1.88 16.99
C VAL A 16 -6.60 -2.41 17.89
N THR A 17 -5.64 -3.11 17.30
CA THR A 17 -4.42 -3.53 18.00
C THR A 17 -3.24 -2.78 17.39
N THR A 18 -2.55 -2.00 18.23
CA THR A 18 -1.44 -1.17 17.80
C THR A 18 -0.09 -1.81 18.10
N ASP A 19 0.94 -1.36 17.39
CA ASP A 19 2.33 -1.72 17.64
C ASP A 19 2.63 -3.23 17.62
N ILE A 20 1.96 -3.96 16.73
CA ILE A 20 2.26 -5.37 16.49
C ILE A 20 3.62 -5.45 15.78
N THR A 21 4.62 -6.02 16.41
CA THR A 21 5.92 -6.29 15.76
C THR A 21 5.75 -7.43 14.76
N PHE A 22 5.98 -7.16 13.48
CA PHE A 22 5.88 -8.15 12.41
C PHE A 22 7.25 -8.61 11.88
N ALA A 23 8.29 -7.82 12.07
CA ALA A 23 9.65 -8.16 11.72
C ALA A 23 10.64 -7.44 12.64
N GLN A 24 11.86 -8.00 12.73
CA GLN A 24 13.00 -7.32 13.33
C GLN A 24 14.09 -7.16 12.28
N VAL A 25 14.52 -5.94 12.07
CA VAL A 25 15.53 -5.58 11.08
C VAL A 25 16.78 -5.01 11.74
N ASP A 26 17.92 -5.14 11.06
CA ASP A 26 19.13 -4.51 11.52
C ASP A 26 18.95 -2.99 11.48
N SER A 27 19.36 -2.36 12.55
CA SER A 27 19.37 -0.93 12.72
C SER A 27 20.81 -0.42 12.63
N TRP A 28 20.96 0.87 12.70
CA TRP A 28 22.19 1.60 12.48
C TRP A 28 23.49 0.80 12.75
N TYR A 29 24.35 0.70 11.73
CA TYR A 29 25.62 -0.02 11.73
C TYR A 29 25.57 -1.53 12.01
N GLY A 30 24.38 -2.15 11.98
CA GLY A 30 24.22 -3.57 12.28
C GLY A 30 24.54 -3.96 13.74
N HIS A 31 24.65 -2.99 14.64
CA HIS A 31 24.96 -3.23 16.05
C HIS A 31 23.70 -3.44 16.92
N CYS A 32 22.56 -3.07 16.42
CA CYS A 32 21.28 -3.26 17.13
C CYS A 32 20.19 -3.64 16.12
N ARG A 33 19.08 -4.11 16.64
CA ARG A 33 17.89 -4.41 15.85
C ARG A 33 16.76 -3.47 16.27
N ARG A 34 15.90 -3.12 15.33
CA ARG A 34 14.64 -2.45 15.61
C ARG A 34 13.46 -3.27 15.12
N ASP A 35 12.35 -3.09 15.77
CA ASP A 35 11.08 -3.66 15.35
C ASP A 35 10.50 -2.85 14.19
N LEU A 36 9.95 -3.57 13.21
CA LEU A 36 8.98 -3.03 12.27
C LEU A 36 7.59 -3.39 12.77
N LYS A 37 6.71 -2.40 12.85
CA LYS A 37 5.42 -2.53 13.50
C LYS A 37 4.27 -2.27 12.55
N MET A 38 3.10 -2.82 12.89
CA MET A 38 1.85 -2.51 12.24
C MET A 38 0.75 -2.21 13.25
N ASP A 39 -0.24 -1.45 12.82
CA ASP A 39 -1.52 -1.32 13.50
C ASP A 39 -2.58 -2.08 12.70
N LEU A 40 -3.41 -2.85 13.38
CA LEU A 40 -4.40 -3.70 12.74
C LEU A 40 -5.80 -3.36 13.27
N ILE A 41 -6.73 -3.08 12.36
CA ILE A 41 -8.15 -2.95 12.64
C ILE A 41 -8.83 -4.20 12.06
N TYR A 42 -9.57 -4.93 12.89
CA TYR A 42 -10.27 -6.12 12.40
C TYR A 42 -11.63 -6.29 13.09
N PRO A 43 -12.60 -6.88 12.37
CA PRO A 43 -13.88 -7.25 12.97
C PRO A 43 -13.70 -8.45 13.89
N GLU A 44 -14.23 -8.37 15.12
CA GLU A 44 -14.29 -9.48 16.07
C GLU A 44 -15.75 -9.86 16.34
N ASP A 45 -16.09 -11.06 15.97
CA ASP A 45 -17.40 -11.65 16.24
C ASP A 45 -17.27 -13.09 16.73
N SER A 46 -18.37 -13.64 17.23
CA SER A 46 -18.44 -15.01 17.74
C SER A 46 -18.66 -16.06 16.66
N THR A 47 -18.78 -15.67 15.37
CA THR A 47 -19.18 -16.58 14.28
C THR A 47 -18.05 -17.37 13.69
N GLY A 48 -16.79 -16.96 13.94
CA GLY A 48 -15.61 -17.57 13.33
C GLY A 48 -15.39 -17.17 11.87
N LYS A 49 -16.12 -16.17 11.37
CA LYS A 49 -15.95 -15.62 10.03
C LYS A 49 -14.53 -15.05 9.84
N VAL A 50 -13.97 -15.27 8.67
CA VAL A 50 -12.73 -14.63 8.22
C VAL A 50 -13.02 -13.50 7.22
N TYR A 51 -12.12 -12.53 7.16
CA TYR A 51 -12.31 -11.29 6.41
C TYR A 51 -11.17 -11.08 5.41
N PRO A 52 -11.45 -10.55 4.21
CA PRO A 52 -10.38 -10.10 3.33
C PRO A 52 -9.53 -9.05 4.04
N CYS A 53 -8.25 -9.01 3.73
CA CYS A 53 -7.29 -8.10 4.38
C CYS A 53 -6.80 -7.04 3.40
N ILE A 54 -6.72 -5.80 3.86
CA ILE A 54 -6.07 -4.70 3.14
C ILE A 54 -4.83 -4.28 3.93
N VAL A 55 -3.69 -4.30 3.28
CA VAL A 55 -2.43 -3.76 3.83
C VAL A 55 -2.28 -2.32 3.34
N TRP A 56 -2.36 -1.37 4.27
CA TRP A 56 -2.17 0.05 4.01
C TRP A 56 -0.71 0.44 4.17
N ILE A 57 -0.18 1.17 3.18
CA ILE A 57 1.21 1.62 3.12
C ILE A 57 1.21 3.15 3.07
N CYS A 58 1.74 3.79 4.12
CA CYS A 58 1.74 5.25 4.25
C CYS A 58 2.71 5.90 3.27
N GLY A 59 2.35 7.11 2.84
CA GLY A 59 3.24 8.03 2.12
C GLY A 59 4.30 8.68 3.00
N GLY A 60 4.93 9.73 2.47
CA GLY A 60 5.94 10.54 3.16
C GLY A 60 7.30 10.57 2.46
N GLY A 61 7.33 10.36 1.12
CA GLY A 61 8.53 10.43 0.29
C GLY A 61 9.59 9.38 0.64
N TRP A 62 9.19 8.27 1.24
CA TRP A 62 10.07 7.22 1.80
C TRP A 62 11.06 7.74 2.87
N LEU A 63 10.95 9.00 3.29
CA LEU A 63 11.85 9.64 4.26
C LEU A 63 11.27 9.63 5.67
N ARG A 64 9.96 9.57 5.78
CA ARG A 64 9.19 9.52 7.03
C ARG A 64 7.88 8.80 6.79
N LEU A 65 7.33 8.23 7.83
CA LEU A 65 5.99 7.64 7.82
C LEU A 65 5.38 7.67 9.22
N ASP A 66 4.06 7.62 9.27
CA ASP A 66 3.30 7.37 10.49
C ASP A 66 2.17 6.37 10.15
N LYS A 67 2.35 5.12 10.55
CA LYS A 67 1.35 4.06 10.30
C LYS A 67 0.00 4.35 10.94
N SER A 68 -0.03 5.17 11.97
CA SER A 68 -1.26 5.46 12.72
C SER A 68 -2.04 6.67 12.19
N ALA A 69 -1.44 7.48 11.30
CA ALA A 69 -2.01 8.75 10.86
C ALA A 69 -3.41 8.62 10.23
N HIS A 70 -3.66 7.56 9.47
CA HIS A 70 -4.92 7.37 8.74
C HIS A 70 -5.88 6.34 9.35
N LEU A 71 -5.63 5.83 10.55
CA LEU A 71 -6.47 4.79 11.18
C LEU A 71 -7.96 5.18 11.26
N ALA A 72 -8.26 6.48 11.49
CA ALA A 72 -9.63 6.97 11.53
C ALA A 72 -10.37 6.80 10.19
N TYR A 73 -9.68 6.96 9.06
CA TYR A 73 -10.24 6.72 7.73
C TYR A 73 -10.25 5.23 7.38
N LEU A 74 -9.20 4.51 7.74
CA LEU A 74 -9.07 3.08 7.49
C LEU A 74 -10.13 2.25 8.22
N SER A 75 -10.67 2.76 9.35
CA SER A 75 -11.80 2.12 10.05
C SER A 75 -13.04 1.97 9.16
N ARG A 76 -13.22 2.83 8.15
CA ARG A 76 -14.33 2.73 7.18
C ARG A 76 -14.27 1.43 6.35
N LEU A 77 -13.06 0.94 6.04
CA LEU A 77 -12.88 -0.35 5.37
C LEU A 77 -13.24 -1.50 6.32
N ALA A 78 -12.87 -1.39 7.60
CA ALA A 78 -13.26 -2.38 8.60
C ALA A 78 -14.80 -2.45 8.76
N GLU A 79 -15.49 -1.31 8.76
CA GLU A 79 -16.97 -1.26 8.78
C GLU A 79 -17.61 -1.94 7.55
N ARG A 80 -16.88 -2.06 6.45
CA ARG A 80 -17.30 -2.75 5.23
C ARG A 80 -16.86 -4.22 5.19
N GLY A 81 -16.24 -4.71 6.26
CA GLY A 81 -15.92 -6.12 6.44
C GLY A 81 -14.52 -6.52 6.00
N PHE A 82 -13.56 -5.61 6.04
CA PHE A 82 -12.14 -5.90 5.83
C PHE A 82 -11.38 -5.92 7.17
N ALA A 83 -10.36 -6.76 7.26
CA ALA A 83 -9.26 -6.53 8.19
C ALA A 83 -8.30 -5.53 7.52
N VAL A 84 -7.79 -4.54 8.26
CA VAL A 84 -6.93 -3.49 7.70
C VAL A 84 -5.67 -3.36 8.53
N ALA A 85 -4.51 -3.62 7.92
CA ALA A 85 -3.21 -3.51 8.54
C ALA A 85 -2.45 -2.30 7.99
N SER A 86 -2.18 -1.31 8.81
CA SER A 86 -1.32 -0.18 8.47
C SER A 86 0.11 -0.49 8.90
N VAL A 87 1.05 -0.54 7.97
CA VAL A 87 2.38 -1.12 8.17
C VAL A 87 3.52 -0.09 8.11
N GLU A 88 4.54 -0.32 8.91
CA GLU A 88 5.83 0.36 8.80
C GLU A 88 6.68 -0.28 7.70
N TYR A 89 7.61 0.50 7.18
CA TYR A 89 8.74 0.06 6.38
C TYR A 89 9.98 0.88 6.73
N ARG A 90 11.18 0.40 6.42
CA ARG A 90 12.42 1.19 6.59
C ARG A 90 12.41 2.36 5.63
N THR A 91 12.77 3.52 6.15
CA THR A 91 12.89 4.73 5.33
C THR A 91 14.20 4.76 4.55
N SER A 92 14.31 5.67 3.57
CA SER A 92 15.55 5.88 2.80
C SER A 92 16.74 6.35 3.68
N ASN A 93 16.46 6.84 4.91
CA ASN A 93 17.49 7.14 5.89
C ASN A 93 18.12 5.88 6.51
N GLU A 94 17.45 4.73 6.39
CA GLU A 94 17.88 3.44 6.96
C GLU A 94 18.44 2.51 5.88
N GLY A 95 18.03 2.70 4.63
CA GLY A 95 18.54 1.92 3.52
C GLY A 95 17.83 2.24 2.20
N VAL A 96 18.44 1.78 1.13
CA VAL A 96 17.94 2.00 -0.22
C VAL A 96 16.99 0.87 -0.66
N TYR A 97 16.22 1.12 -1.70
CA TYR A 97 15.42 0.09 -2.38
C TYR A 97 16.31 -1.13 -2.75
N PRO A 98 15.88 -2.36 -2.56
CA PRO A 98 14.49 -2.79 -2.33
C PRO A 98 14.08 -3.00 -0.86
N MET A 99 14.81 -2.48 0.13
CA MET A 99 14.52 -2.74 1.55
C MET A 99 13.06 -2.39 1.93
N GLN A 100 12.52 -1.31 1.41
CA GLN A 100 11.15 -0.86 1.67
C GLN A 100 10.11 -1.88 1.16
N LEU A 101 10.32 -2.42 -0.04
CA LEU A 101 9.48 -3.47 -0.61
C LEU A 101 9.58 -4.77 0.20
N GLN A 102 10.79 -5.15 0.59
CA GLN A 102 11.04 -6.35 1.41
C GLN A 102 10.28 -6.29 2.73
N ASP A 103 10.21 -5.12 3.37
CA ASP A 103 9.48 -4.90 4.61
C ASP A 103 7.97 -5.03 4.42
N VAL A 104 7.41 -4.47 3.35
CA VAL A 104 5.99 -4.65 2.99
C VAL A 104 5.66 -6.11 2.72
N LYS A 105 6.50 -6.82 1.95
CA LYS A 105 6.33 -8.25 1.68
C LYS A 105 6.41 -9.09 2.97
N ALA A 106 7.30 -8.72 3.90
CA ALA A 106 7.38 -9.37 5.22
C ALA A 106 6.10 -9.16 6.06
N ALA A 107 5.50 -7.95 6.02
CA ALA A 107 4.23 -7.67 6.69
C ALA A 107 3.09 -8.53 6.12
N ILE A 108 3.02 -8.68 4.80
CA ILE A 108 2.01 -9.54 4.13
C ILE A 108 2.17 -11.00 4.58
N ARG A 109 3.40 -11.53 4.62
CA ARG A 109 3.66 -12.90 5.08
C ARG A 109 3.32 -13.08 6.55
N TYR A 110 3.65 -12.12 7.39
CA TYR A 110 3.28 -12.13 8.82
C TYR A 110 1.77 -12.23 9.02
N LEU A 111 0.99 -11.44 8.28
CA LEU A 111 -0.47 -11.46 8.35
C LEU A 111 -1.04 -12.83 7.96
N ARG A 112 -0.49 -13.47 6.92
CA ARG A 112 -0.89 -14.83 6.51
C ARG A 112 -0.52 -15.87 7.54
N ALA A 113 0.69 -15.78 8.12
CA ALA A 113 1.13 -16.72 9.17
C ALA A 113 0.29 -16.62 10.45
N HIS A 114 -0.34 -15.46 10.70
CA HIS A 114 -1.17 -15.22 11.89
C HIS A 114 -2.66 -15.02 11.54
N ALA A 115 -3.08 -15.51 10.38
CA ALA A 115 -4.42 -15.29 9.84
C ALA A 115 -5.53 -15.78 10.79
N GLU A 116 -5.36 -16.90 11.45
CA GLU A 116 -6.33 -17.44 12.41
C GLU A 116 -6.54 -16.46 13.57
N ARG A 117 -5.46 -15.88 14.12
CA ARG A 117 -5.52 -14.92 15.22
C ARG A 117 -6.28 -13.66 14.87
N PHE A 118 -6.12 -13.17 13.63
CA PHE A 118 -6.66 -11.89 13.17
C PHE A 118 -7.89 -12.04 12.28
N ARG A 119 -8.41 -13.26 12.13
CA ARG A 119 -9.57 -13.56 11.29
C ARG A 119 -9.38 -13.16 9.83
N ILE A 120 -8.17 -13.33 9.30
CA ILE A 120 -7.81 -12.97 7.93
C ILE A 120 -8.06 -14.16 6.99
N ASP A 121 -8.64 -13.86 5.83
CA ASP A 121 -8.69 -14.78 4.70
C ASP A 121 -7.38 -14.66 3.90
N THR A 122 -6.57 -15.70 3.93
CA THR A 122 -5.24 -15.72 3.31
C THR A 122 -5.26 -15.65 1.80
N ASP A 123 -6.39 -16.01 1.17
CA ASP A 123 -6.55 -15.98 -0.29
C ASP A 123 -7.05 -14.62 -0.79
N ARG A 124 -7.38 -13.70 0.12
CA ARG A 124 -7.96 -12.39 -0.19
C ARG A 124 -7.21 -11.27 0.52
N VAL A 125 -5.98 -11.01 0.07
CA VAL A 125 -5.12 -9.94 0.60
C VAL A 125 -4.87 -8.92 -0.49
N GLY A 126 -5.27 -7.68 -0.27
CA GLY A 126 -4.99 -6.54 -1.14
C GLY A 126 -4.01 -5.57 -0.52
N VAL A 127 -3.39 -4.74 -1.34
CA VAL A 127 -2.53 -3.64 -0.90
C VAL A 127 -3.13 -2.30 -1.33
N MET A 128 -3.01 -1.31 -0.46
CA MET A 128 -3.44 0.07 -0.68
C MET A 128 -2.41 1.01 -0.08
N GLY A 129 -2.18 2.15 -0.71
CA GLY A 129 -1.25 3.12 -0.15
C GLY A 129 -1.16 4.40 -0.96
N GLU A 130 -0.61 5.43 -0.37
CA GLU A 130 -0.58 6.77 -0.91
C GLU A 130 0.84 7.25 -1.24
N SER A 131 1.01 8.06 -2.32
CA SER A 131 2.28 8.72 -2.64
C SER A 131 3.45 7.70 -2.68
N ALA A 132 4.47 7.87 -1.85
CA ALA A 132 5.55 6.90 -1.66
C ALA A 132 5.03 5.49 -1.29
N GLY A 133 3.97 5.40 -0.48
CA GLY A 133 3.27 4.14 -0.19
C GLY A 133 2.50 3.62 -1.40
N GLY A 134 2.00 4.51 -2.28
CA GLY A 134 1.40 4.16 -3.56
C GLY A 134 2.39 3.50 -4.51
N TYR A 135 3.63 4.00 -4.56
CA TYR A 135 4.73 3.32 -5.28
C TYR A 135 4.97 1.92 -4.71
N LEU A 136 5.08 1.78 -3.39
CA LEU A 136 5.30 0.47 -2.75
C LEU A 136 4.09 -0.46 -2.95
N THR A 137 2.87 0.07 -3.01
CA THR A 137 1.66 -0.66 -3.39
C THR A 137 1.80 -1.26 -4.79
N CYS A 138 2.20 -0.44 -5.77
CA CYS A 138 2.46 -0.93 -7.13
C CYS A 138 3.56 -1.99 -7.15
N MET A 139 4.68 -1.74 -6.47
CA MET A 139 5.81 -2.67 -6.44
C MET A 139 5.45 -3.98 -5.75
N ALA A 140 4.70 -3.96 -4.64
CA ALA A 140 4.25 -5.18 -3.95
C ALA A 140 3.31 -6.03 -4.82
N ALA A 141 2.51 -5.39 -5.68
CA ALA A 141 1.59 -6.08 -6.58
C ALA A 141 2.25 -6.61 -7.87
N LEU A 142 3.34 -5.97 -8.34
CA LEU A 142 3.97 -6.26 -9.62
C LEU A 142 5.29 -7.04 -9.50
N ASP A 143 5.90 -7.05 -8.31
CA ASP A 143 7.18 -7.72 -8.10
C ASP A 143 7.00 -9.20 -7.82
N ASN A 144 7.56 -10.02 -8.72
CA ASN A 144 7.58 -11.47 -8.60
C ASN A 144 8.99 -12.04 -8.34
N ASP A 145 9.98 -11.17 -8.03
CA ASP A 145 11.34 -11.61 -7.76
C ASP A 145 11.43 -12.22 -6.34
N PRO A 146 11.71 -13.54 -6.23
CA PRO A 146 11.84 -14.20 -4.93
C PRO A 146 13.01 -13.67 -4.09
N ALA A 147 13.96 -12.98 -4.69
CA ALA A 147 15.05 -12.33 -3.96
C ALA A 147 14.56 -11.19 -3.03
N ASN A 148 13.35 -10.68 -3.28
CA ASN A 148 12.71 -9.69 -2.43
C ASN A 148 11.88 -10.29 -1.28
N ASP A 149 11.75 -11.62 -1.22
CA ASP A 149 11.15 -12.31 -0.08
C ASP A 149 12.26 -12.68 0.92
N VAL A 150 12.45 -11.85 1.93
CA VAL A 150 13.50 -12.00 2.95
C VAL A 150 12.90 -11.98 4.36
N GLY A 151 13.64 -12.48 5.35
CA GLY A 151 13.24 -12.49 6.76
C GLY A 151 12.42 -13.71 7.14
N ASP A 152 11.38 -13.52 7.95
CA ASP A 152 10.59 -14.62 8.53
C ASP A 152 9.42 -15.02 7.62
N TYR A 153 8.80 -16.18 7.94
CA TYR A 153 7.60 -16.73 7.28
C TYR A 153 7.75 -16.90 5.76
N LEU A 154 8.90 -17.38 5.30
CA LEU A 154 9.17 -17.61 3.87
C LEU A 154 8.36 -18.76 3.27
N ASP A 155 7.69 -19.56 4.10
CA ASP A 155 6.68 -20.54 3.71
C ASP A 155 5.34 -19.91 3.33
N GLN A 156 5.13 -18.62 3.65
CA GLN A 156 3.94 -17.87 3.29
C GLN A 156 4.17 -17.03 2.03
N SER A 157 3.12 -16.88 1.21
CA SER A 157 3.17 -16.03 0.03
C SER A 157 3.15 -14.55 0.40
N SER A 158 3.90 -13.72 -0.32
CA SER A 158 3.80 -12.25 -0.27
C SER A 158 2.95 -11.68 -1.41
N GLN A 159 2.41 -12.51 -2.30
CA GLN A 159 1.57 -12.06 -3.42
C GLN A 159 0.24 -11.51 -2.94
N VAL A 160 -0.32 -10.57 -3.72
CA VAL A 160 -1.60 -9.92 -3.41
C VAL A 160 -2.59 -10.07 -4.56
N GLN A 161 -3.88 -10.00 -4.23
CA GLN A 161 -4.97 -10.25 -5.16
C GLN A 161 -5.59 -8.97 -5.73
N ALA A 162 -5.25 -7.79 -5.18
CA ALA A 162 -5.66 -6.48 -5.70
C ALA A 162 -4.72 -5.39 -5.22
N ALA A 163 -4.63 -4.29 -5.97
CA ALA A 163 -3.84 -3.12 -5.64
C ALA A 163 -4.64 -1.83 -5.80
N CYS A 164 -4.54 -0.92 -4.82
CA CYS A 164 -5.19 0.38 -4.88
C CYS A 164 -4.19 1.50 -4.54
N PRO A 165 -3.30 1.87 -5.48
CA PRO A 165 -2.36 2.97 -5.27
C PRO A 165 -3.05 4.32 -5.43
N TRP A 166 -2.78 5.25 -4.49
CA TRP A 166 -3.22 6.63 -4.53
C TRP A 166 -2.06 7.52 -4.93
N TYR A 167 -2.26 8.34 -5.97
CA TYR A 167 -1.27 9.29 -6.52
C TYR A 167 0.18 8.76 -6.49
N PRO A 168 0.41 7.55 -7.07
CA PRO A 168 1.71 6.89 -6.98
C PRO A 168 2.73 7.50 -7.93
N PRO A 169 4.00 7.65 -7.54
CA PRO A 169 5.10 7.71 -8.49
C PRO A 169 5.24 6.37 -9.21
N THR A 170 5.09 6.32 -10.52
CA THR A 170 5.05 5.06 -11.29
C THR A 170 6.17 4.93 -12.29
N ASN A 171 6.76 6.08 -12.70
CA ASN A 171 7.95 6.15 -13.54
C ASN A 171 8.93 7.17 -12.94
N VAL A 172 9.78 6.71 -12.04
CA VAL A 172 10.71 7.58 -11.31
C VAL A 172 11.80 8.18 -12.20
N SER A 173 11.98 7.66 -13.43
CA SER A 173 12.90 8.21 -14.43
C SER A 173 12.35 9.42 -15.19
N SER A 174 11.03 9.62 -15.17
CA SER A 174 10.32 10.65 -15.95
C SER A 174 9.92 11.87 -15.13
N PHE A 175 10.28 11.93 -13.84
CA PHE A 175 10.02 13.13 -13.04
C PHE A 175 10.66 14.38 -13.67
N PRO A 176 9.96 15.52 -13.69
CA PRO A 176 10.38 16.69 -14.45
C PRO A 176 11.45 17.52 -13.72
N TYR A 177 12.56 16.87 -13.34
CA TYR A 177 13.70 17.58 -12.76
C TYR A 177 14.43 18.37 -13.83
N ASP A 178 14.60 19.66 -13.60
CA ASP A 178 15.30 20.63 -14.44
C ASP A 178 16.77 20.83 -14.05
N ASP A 179 17.19 20.30 -12.89
CA ASP A 179 18.50 20.49 -12.30
C ASP A 179 19.01 19.20 -11.65
N VAL A 180 20.27 18.84 -11.97
CA VAL A 180 20.91 17.59 -11.49
C VAL A 180 21.08 17.58 -9.96
N VAL A 181 21.31 18.74 -9.34
CA VAL A 181 21.47 18.82 -7.87
C VAL A 181 20.12 18.61 -7.19
N LYS A 182 19.06 19.25 -7.70
CA LYS A 182 17.69 19.04 -7.21
C LYS A 182 17.28 17.56 -7.35
N ALA A 183 17.56 16.98 -8.51
CA ALA A 183 17.31 15.55 -8.74
C ALA A 183 18.07 14.65 -7.76
N ALA A 184 19.34 14.96 -7.46
CA ALA A 184 20.13 14.20 -6.51
C ALA A 184 19.57 14.25 -5.07
N MET A 185 18.89 15.34 -4.73
CA MET A 185 18.27 15.54 -3.41
C MET A 185 16.81 15.08 -3.36
N SER A 186 16.27 14.59 -4.46
CA SER A 186 14.89 14.15 -4.53
C SER A 186 14.63 12.89 -3.70
N PRO A 187 13.39 12.67 -3.23
CA PRO A 187 13.01 11.45 -2.54
C PRO A 187 13.29 10.18 -3.35
N GLU A 188 13.09 10.23 -4.67
CA GLU A 188 13.33 9.13 -5.60
C GLU A 188 14.83 8.75 -5.65
N SER A 189 15.70 9.75 -5.73
CA SER A 189 17.15 9.52 -5.72
C SER A 189 17.63 8.97 -4.38
N GLN A 190 17.07 9.43 -3.27
CA GLN A 190 17.38 8.92 -1.95
C GLN A 190 16.86 7.48 -1.76
N LEU A 191 15.66 7.16 -2.26
CA LEU A 191 15.13 5.80 -2.27
C LEU A 191 16.06 4.85 -3.02
N LEU A 192 16.49 5.24 -4.21
CA LEU A 192 17.27 4.36 -5.09
C LEU A 192 18.78 4.37 -4.79
N GLY A 193 19.26 5.36 -4.00
CA GLY A 193 20.70 5.50 -3.66
C GLY A 193 21.55 6.05 -4.79
N TYR A 194 20.94 6.59 -5.84
CA TYR A 194 21.62 7.24 -6.97
C TYR A 194 20.75 8.34 -7.58
N ASN A 195 21.37 9.26 -8.33
CA ASN A 195 20.65 10.33 -8.99
C ASN A 195 19.82 9.79 -10.18
N VAL A 196 18.50 9.89 -10.09
CA VAL A 196 17.55 9.37 -11.10
C VAL A 196 17.67 10.07 -12.45
N MET A 197 18.13 11.32 -12.49
CA MET A 197 18.29 12.09 -13.72
C MET A 197 19.49 11.63 -14.53
N THR A 198 20.57 11.21 -13.85
CA THR A 198 21.82 10.74 -14.50
C THR A 198 21.88 9.22 -14.68
N ASN A 199 21.01 8.46 -13.99
CA ASN A 199 20.96 6.99 -14.07
C ASN A 199 19.56 6.52 -14.52
N LYS A 200 19.04 7.13 -15.61
CA LYS A 200 17.69 6.90 -16.09
C LYS A 200 17.38 5.43 -16.40
N GLU A 201 18.32 4.70 -16.99
CA GLU A 201 18.11 3.30 -17.34
C GLU A 201 17.86 2.41 -16.11
N ASP A 202 18.58 2.66 -15.02
CA ASP A 202 18.37 1.91 -13.78
C ASP A 202 17.11 2.41 -13.05
N ALA A 203 16.80 3.70 -13.11
CA ALA A 203 15.56 4.27 -12.58
C ALA A 203 14.32 3.68 -13.29
N VAL A 204 14.36 3.47 -14.60
CA VAL A 204 13.30 2.77 -15.35
C VAL A 204 13.07 1.36 -14.78
N LYS A 205 14.13 0.58 -14.56
CA LYS A 205 14.03 -0.78 -14.03
C LYS A 205 13.38 -0.84 -12.63
N GLN A 206 13.46 0.24 -11.87
CA GLN A 206 12.87 0.37 -10.53
C GLN A 206 11.53 1.12 -10.54
N SER A 207 10.98 1.35 -11.72
CA SER A 207 9.69 2.00 -11.91
C SER A 207 8.56 0.97 -12.04
N PRO A 208 7.42 1.11 -11.34
CA PRO A 208 6.26 0.23 -11.48
C PRO A 208 5.86 -0.07 -12.93
N VAL A 209 5.82 0.93 -13.79
CA VAL A 209 5.43 0.78 -15.21
C VAL A 209 6.28 -0.23 -15.97
N SER A 210 7.54 -0.43 -15.58
CA SER A 210 8.44 -1.41 -16.19
C SER A 210 8.25 -2.85 -15.71
N ARG A 211 7.45 -3.03 -14.64
CA ARG A 211 7.20 -4.32 -14.00
C ARG A 211 5.86 -4.94 -14.39
N VAL A 212 5.03 -4.23 -15.14
CA VAL A 212 3.71 -4.70 -15.56
C VAL A 212 3.86 -5.94 -16.47
N THR A 213 3.10 -6.97 -16.12
CA THR A 213 2.95 -8.20 -16.91
C THR A 213 1.46 -8.55 -17.01
N PRO A 214 1.02 -9.41 -17.95
CA PRO A 214 -0.37 -9.86 -18.02
C PRO A 214 -0.86 -10.63 -16.77
N ALA A 215 0.03 -11.00 -15.86
CA ALA A 215 -0.30 -11.67 -14.60
C ALA A 215 -0.48 -10.68 -13.43
N ALA A 216 -0.45 -9.37 -13.67
CA ALA A 216 -0.70 -8.38 -12.64
C ALA A 216 -2.12 -8.53 -12.08
N PRO A 217 -2.31 -8.38 -10.76
CA PRO A 217 -3.64 -8.40 -10.17
C PRO A 217 -4.45 -7.17 -10.64
N PRO A 218 -5.77 -7.12 -10.40
CA PRO A 218 -6.58 -5.92 -10.62
C PRO A 218 -6.04 -4.67 -9.91
N PHE A 219 -6.13 -3.52 -10.60
CA PHE A 219 -5.70 -2.21 -10.09
C PHE A 219 -6.85 -1.20 -10.05
N LEU A 220 -6.97 -0.48 -8.92
CA LEU A 220 -7.74 0.75 -8.81
C LEU A 220 -6.78 1.90 -8.51
N ILE A 221 -6.44 2.70 -9.50
CA ILE A 221 -5.56 3.86 -9.34
C ILE A 221 -6.40 5.08 -9.01
N ILE A 222 -6.01 5.87 -8.00
CA ILE A 222 -6.71 7.11 -7.63
C ILE A 222 -5.73 8.26 -7.67
N HIS A 223 -6.07 9.35 -8.38
CA HIS A 223 -5.16 10.49 -8.52
C HIS A 223 -5.91 11.80 -8.73
N GLY A 224 -5.38 12.89 -8.15
CA GLY A 224 -5.89 14.24 -8.37
C GLY A 224 -5.39 14.84 -9.67
N THR A 225 -6.27 15.46 -10.47
CA THR A 225 -5.90 16.02 -11.79
C THR A 225 -4.99 17.25 -11.71
N GLN A 226 -4.89 17.88 -10.54
CA GLN A 226 -4.07 19.08 -10.31
C GLN A 226 -2.89 18.80 -9.36
N ASP A 227 -2.46 17.55 -9.25
CA ASP A 227 -1.34 17.15 -8.39
C ASP A 227 -0.03 17.80 -8.85
N ARG A 228 0.54 18.65 -7.98
CA ARG A 228 1.79 19.39 -8.21
C ARG A 228 3.03 18.72 -7.65
N THR A 229 2.87 17.62 -6.93
CA THR A 229 3.96 16.85 -6.33
C THR A 229 4.30 15.63 -7.16
N VAL A 230 3.30 14.81 -7.46
CA VAL A 230 3.40 13.66 -8.36
C VAL A 230 2.50 13.94 -9.56
N PRO A 231 3.03 14.24 -10.75
CA PRO A 231 2.22 14.58 -11.91
C PRO A 231 1.15 13.51 -12.21
N PHE A 232 -0.07 13.92 -12.52
CA PHE A 232 -1.18 13.02 -12.87
C PHE A 232 -0.83 12.04 -13.99
N THR A 233 0.06 12.47 -14.91
CA THR A 233 0.59 11.65 -16.00
C THR A 233 1.28 10.37 -15.52
N GLN A 234 1.74 10.31 -14.27
CA GLN A 234 2.29 9.09 -13.68
C GLN A 234 1.22 7.99 -13.58
N SER A 235 0.01 8.34 -13.18
CA SER A 235 -1.11 7.39 -13.13
C SER A 235 -1.68 7.06 -14.50
N GLU A 236 -1.69 8.03 -15.43
CA GLU A 236 -2.09 7.77 -16.82
C GLU A 236 -1.13 6.76 -17.47
N GLU A 237 0.19 6.92 -17.30
CA GLU A 237 1.19 6.00 -17.84
C GLU A 237 1.02 4.58 -17.26
N LEU A 238 0.79 4.44 -15.96
CA LEU A 238 0.54 3.14 -15.35
C LEU A 238 -0.75 2.50 -15.86
N TYR A 239 -1.82 3.29 -15.97
CA TYR A 239 -3.10 2.82 -16.52
C TYR A 239 -2.92 2.28 -17.94
N ASP A 240 -2.28 3.06 -18.83
CA ASP A 240 -2.07 2.68 -20.23
C ASP A 240 -1.26 1.39 -20.37
N VAL A 241 -0.23 1.21 -19.53
CA VAL A 241 0.61 0.00 -19.58
C VAL A 241 -0.16 -1.22 -19.07
N LEU A 242 -0.95 -1.08 -17.99
CA LEU A 242 -1.79 -2.15 -17.46
C LEU A 242 -2.91 -2.52 -18.46
N GLU A 243 -3.61 -1.54 -19.03
CA GLU A 243 -4.65 -1.77 -20.03
C GLU A 243 -4.08 -2.49 -21.28
N LYS A 244 -2.93 -2.02 -21.77
CA LYS A 244 -2.24 -2.65 -22.90
C LYS A 244 -1.79 -4.08 -22.61
N ALA A 245 -1.46 -4.39 -21.36
CA ALA A 245 -1.12 -5.76 -20.95
C ALA A 245 -2.35 -6.66 -20.77
N GLY A 246 -3.57 -6.12 -20.88
CA GLY A 246 -4.84 -6.83 -20.71
C GLY A 246 -5.22 -7.05 -19.24
N CYS A 247 -4.66 -6.26 -18.34
CA CYS A 247 -4.99 -6.32 -16.91
C CYS A 247 -6.31 -5.60 -16.61
N ASP A 248 -6.99 -6.00 -15.55
CA ASP A 248 -8.15 -5.29 -15.03
C ASP A 248 -7.67 -4.03 -14.29
N VAL A 249 -7.97 -2.86 -14.85
CA VAL A 249 -7.52 -1.57 -14.31
C VAL A 249 -8.59 -0.50 -14.40
N THR A 250 -8.75 0.26 -13.32
CA THR A 250 -9.59 1.46 -13.25
C THR A 250 -8.73 2.64 -12.79
N LEU A 251 -8.83 3.78 -13.48
CA LEU A 251 -8.27 5.05 -13.03
C LEU A 251 -9.41 5.97 -12.58
N LEU A 252 -9.44 6.27 -11.29
CA LEU A 252 -10.36 7.25 -10.68
C LEU A 252 -9.63 8.60 -10.58
N ALA A 253 -9.96 9.51 -11.48
CA ALA A 253 -9.43 10.87 -11.48
C ALA A 253 -10.29 11.77 -10.58
N LEU A 254 -9.69 12.40 -9.56
CA LEU A 254 -10.34 13.39 -8.73
C LEU A 254 -10.11 14.78 -9.33
N ASP A 255 -11.12 15.33 -9.99
CA ASP A 255 -10.99 16.59 -10.72
C ASP A 255 -10.72 17.78 -9.80
N GLY A 256 -9.63 18.50 -10.06
CA GLY A 256 -9.18 19.65 -9.29
C GLY A 256 -8.39 19.32 -8.02
N ALA A 257 -8.28 18.06 -7.61
CA ALA A 257 -7.54 17.69 -6.42
C ALA A 257 -6.02 17.82 -6.62
N ASP A 258 -5.33 18.35 -5.60
CA ASP A 258 -3.86 18.36 -5.49
C ASP A 258 -3.37 17.11 -4.74
N HIS A 259 -2.06 16.98 -4.53
CA HIS A 259 -1.43 15.89 -3.79
C HIS A 259 -1.94 15.81 -2.34
N ALA A 260 -2.40 14.64 -1.92
CA ALA A 260 -2.95 14.42 -0.58
C ALA A 260 -4.10 15.38 -0.20
N ASP A 261 -4.89 15.81 -1.18
CA ASP A 261 -6.02 16.69 -1.00
C ASP A 261 -7.11 16.08 -0.11
N LEU A 262 -7.91 16.92 0.54
CA LEU A 262 -9.05 16.47 1.34
C LEU A 262 -10.11 15.70 0.51
N MET A 263 -10.15 15.87 -0.81
CA MET A 263 -11.03 15.14 -1.71
C MET A 263 -10.81 13.62 -1.66
N PHE A 264 -9.59 13.17 -1.35
CA PHE A 264 -9.30 11.74 -1.16
C PHE A 264 -10.01 11.13 0.05
N PHE A 265 -10.42 11.95 1.01
CA PHE A 265 -11.00 11.52 2.28
C PHE A 265 -12.50 11.74 2.37
N GLN A 266 -13.15 12.17 1.26
CA GLN A 266 -14.59 12.38 1.22
C GLN A 266 -15.36 11.06 1.06
N ASP A 267 -16.62 11.06 1.48
CA ASP A 267 -17.47 9.87 1.43
C ASP A 267 -17.66 9.34 0.00
N GLU A 268 -17.82 10.23 -0.98
CA GLU A 268 -17.99 9.87 -2.39
C GLU A 268 -16.79 9.10 -2.93
N THR A 269 -15.56 9.53 -2.58
CA THR A 269 -14.33 8.84 -2.96
C THR A 269 -14.27 7.46 -2.32
N TRP A 270 -14.57 7.34 -1.03
CA TRP A 270 -14.56 6.06 -0.32
C TRP A 270 -15.65 5.11 -0.82
N GLU A 271 -16.82 5.61 -1.16
CA GLU A 271 -17.91 4.81 -1.76
C GLU A 271 -17.53 4.29 -3.16
N SER A 272 -16.65 4.97 -3.87
CA SER A 272 -16.11 4.50 -5.15
C SER A 272 -15.01 3.44 -4.98
N ILE A 273 -14.22 3.52 -3.89
CA ILE A 273 -13.13 2.56 -3.60
C ILE A 273 -13.69 1.21 -3.15
N VAL A 274 -14.65 1.23 -2.24
CA VAL A 274 -15.13 0.02 -1.56
C VAL A 274 -15.73 -1.02 -2.53
N PRO A 275 -16.59 -0.69 -3.49
CA PRO A 275 -17.13 -1.68 -4.42
C PRO A 275 -16.08 -2.36 -5.27
N VAL A 276 -15.09 -1.59 -5.77
CA VAL A 276 -13.99 -2.13 -6.59
C VAL A 276 -13.11 -3.05 -5.74
N SER A 277 -12.67 -2.59 -4.56
CA SER A 277 -11.90 -3.42 -3.63
C SER A 277 -12.68 -4.67 -3.19
N TYR A 278 -14.00 -4.54 -2.95
CA TYR A 278 -14.86 -5.65 -2.59
C TYR A 278 -14.99 -6.65 -3.73
N THR A 279 -15.22 -6.19 -4.96
CA THR A 279 -15.34 -7.06 -6.13
C THR A 279 -14.05 -7.88 -6.33
N HIS A 280 -12.90 -7.25 -6.31
CA HIS A 280 -11.63 -7.94 -6.54
C HIS A 280 -11.16 -8.84 -5.39
N LEU A 281 -11.56 -8.53 -4.15
CA LEU A 281 -11.16 -9.32 -2.98
C LEU A 281 -12.26 -10.27 -2.47
N THR A 282 -13.49 -10.23 -2.99
CA THR A 282 -14.57 -11.06 -2.47
C THR A 282 -15.28 -11.95 -3.49
N LEU A 283 -15.14 -11.69 -4.79
CA LEU A 283 -15.64 -12.60 -5.81
C LEU A 283 -14.63 -13.74 -6.04
N PRO A 284 -15.10 -15.01 -6.19
CA PRO A 284 -14.22 -16.07 -6.64
C PRO A 284 -13.72 -15.74 -8.06
N THR A 285 -12.41 -15.80 -8.24
CA THR A 285 -11.74 -15.73 -9.55
C THR A 285 -12.08 -16.92 -10.40
#